data_8a14308ce0f110ac299486f46db4bd30
#
_entry.id   8a14308ce0f110ac299486f46db4bd30
#
_cell.length_a   1.000
_cell.length_b   1.000
_cell.length_c   1.000
_cell.angle_alpha   90.00
_cell.angle_beta   90.00
_cell.angle_gamma   90.00
#
_symmetry.space_group_name_H-M   'P 1'
#
loop_
_entity.id
_entity.type
_entity.pdbx_description
1 polymer ?
#
loop_
_entity_poly.entity_id
_entity_poly.type
_entity_poly.pdbx_seq_one_letter_code
_entity_poly.pdbx_strand_id
1 'polypeptide(L)'
;MKKIIASASLAALGAAGLQAAYAPGLSPLEKSKLWTVSGLVRGFYDDNPTDSVRSQKQPSWGLEVSPSLAVNVALDQTLIGFNYTYDLRFYEARPTNDADHTHQFKLKLNHTITERYKLEVSDSFYYVQEPDLTTGIAARTLRTDQPYIHNNGRLAFSAELTPLLGLDASYQNDYWDFSENGPGSLSALLDRVEHLGVLTARWQALPNTVGLLSYKFGIVDHTSKDSTAANDPVLSSVTDPTRRDTTTHTVTVGADQSFTSQLTAHVEVGAQFTDYPNRLAVDPDSTVNPYVDANATWTYNPGSYLRLGVVHKRNATDVAFQPVSGTPTLDQESTGVYGTVNHRISPKLTGSLLAQFQHSTFKGGLDDGKVELLGTLGVNCSYQVNTFISADAGYNYDRQDSDIGRSYTRNVIYFGLRATY
;
A
#
# COMPACT_ATOMS: atom_id res chain seq x y z
N MET A 1 -24.57 -19.15 24.26
CA MET A 1 -23.41 -19.19 23.35
C MET A 1 -23.11 -17.76 22.94
N LYS A 2 -22.17 -17.11 23.63
CA LYS A 2 -21.72 -15.74 23.31
C LYS A 2 -20.77 -15.86 22.12
N LYS A 3 -21.18 -15.36 20.95
CA LYS A 3 -20.29 -15.20 19.80
C LYS A 3 -19.28 -14.12 20.18
N ILE A 4 -18.07 -14.51 20.52
CA ILE A 4 -16.92 -13.61 20.58
C ILE A 4 -16.69 -13.17 19.14
N ILE A 5 -17.00 -11.92 18.85
CA ILE A 5 -16.60 -11.28 17.60
C ILE A 5 -15.11 -11.09 17.73
N ALA A 6 -14.32 -11.99 17.11
CA ALA A 6 -12.90 -11.78 16.97
C ALA A 6 -12.73 -10.54 16.10
N SER A 7 -12.40 -9.42 16.72
CA SER A 7 -11.91 -8.23 16.04
C SER A 7 -10.54 -8.59 15.46
N ALA A 8 -10.53 -9.29 14.32
CA ALA A 8 -9.34 -9.37 13.50
C ALA A 8 -8.99 -7.92 13.15
N SER A 9 -7.80 -7.50 13.53
CA SER A 9 -7.27 -6.16 13.32
C SER A 9 -7.63 -5.64 11.92
N LEU A 10 -8.56 -4.70 11.84
CA LEU A 10 -9.07 -4.11 10.61
C LEU A 10 -7.94 -3.43 9.79
N ALA A 11 -6.81 -3.11 10.41
CA ALA A 11 -5.66 -2.52 9.72
C ALA A 11 -5.10 -3.41 8.58
N ALA A 12 -5.15 -4.74 8.71
CA ALA A 12 -4.75 -5.65 7.64
C ALA A 12 -5.78 -5.76 6.50
N LEU A 13 -7.05 -5.38 6.74
CA LEU A 13 -8.09 -5.33 5.73
C LEU A 13 -8.02 -4.07 4.84
N GLY A 14 -7.27 -3.03 5.25
CA GLY A 14 -7.07 -1.80 4.49
C GLY A 14 -6.51 -2.05 3.10
N ALA A 15 -5.41 -2.75 3.02
CA ALA A 15 -4.73 -3.06 1.77
C ALA A 15 -5.51 -4.05 0.89
N ALA A 16 -6.14 -5.08 1.49
CA ALA A 16 -6.88 -6.09 0.72
C ALA A 16 -8.15 -5.54 0.05
N GLY A 17 -8.78 -4.51 0.62
CA GLY A 17 -9.97 -3.88 0.05
C GLY A 17 -9.68 -2.98 -1.15
N LEU A 18 -8.49 -2.36 -1.18
CA LEU A 18 -8.06 -1.47 -2.25
C LEU A 18 -7.61 -2.27 -3.50
N GLN A 19 -6.94 -3.39 -3.31
CA GLN A 19 -6.55 -4.29 -4.41
C GLN A 19 -7.74 -4.81 -5.23
N ALA A 20 -8.93 -4.95 -4.63
CA ALA A 20 -10.10 -5.48 -5.32
C ALA A 20 -10.64 -4.59 -6.44
N ALA A 21 -10.33 -3.30 -6.46
CA ALA A 21 -10.77 -2.38 -7.52
C ALA A 21 -9.83 -2.37 -8.74
N TYR A 22 -8.53 -2.55 -8.52
CA TYR A 22 -7.51 -2.59 -9.57
C TYR A 22 -7.21 -4.02 -10.06
N ALA A 23 -7.31 -5.00 -9.16
CA ALA A 23 -7.23 -6.41 -9.51
C ALA A 23 -8.32 -7.14 -8.73
N PRO A 24 -9.30 -7.75 -9.38
CA PRO A 24 -10.31 -8.55 -8.67
C PRO A 24 -9.59 -9.62 -7.86
N GLY A 25 -9.79 -9.58 -6.55
CA GLY A 25 -9.19 -10.53 -5.62
C GLY A 25 -9.58 -11.96 -5.96
N LEU A 26 -8.86 -12.91 -5.40
CA LEU A 26 -9.14 -14.35 -5.55
C LEU A 26 -10.63 -14.62 -5.34
N SER A 27 -11.24 -15.36 -6.28
CA SER A 27 -12.63 -15.76 -6.16
C SER A 27 -12.85 -16.65 -4.92
N PRO A 28 -14.06 -16.78 -4.38
CA PRO A 28 -14.33 -17.70 -3.28
C PRO A 28 -13.94 -19.15 -3.59
N LEU A 29 -13.97 -19.55 -4.87
CA LEU A 29 -13.52 -20.87 -5.34
C LEU A 29 -12.01 -21.05 -5.22
N GLU A 30 -11.23 -20.00 -5.48
CA GLU A 30 -9.78 -20.01 -5.32
C GLU A 30 -9.34 -20.17 -3.86
N LYS A 31 -10.16 -19.73 -2.92
CA LYS A 31 -9.89 -19.85 -1.48
C LYS A 31 -10.22 -21.24 -0.90
N SER A 32 -11.03 -22.02 -1.58
CA SER A 32 -11.53 -23.32 -1.09
C SER A 32 -10.73 -24.54 -1.56
N LYS A 33 -9.91 -24.38 -2.59
CA LYS A 33 -9.07 -25.44 -3.14
C LYS A 33 -7.68 -25.43 -2.53
N LEU A 34 -7.06 -26.62 -2.42
CA LEU A 34 -5.67 -26.75 -1.98
C LEU A 34 -4.72 -25.99 -2.91
N TRP A 35 -4.97 -26.03 -4.21
CA TRP A 35 -4.24 -25.25 -5.20
C TRP A 35 -5.18 -24.74 -6.29
N THR A 36 -4.83 -23.64 -6.89
CA THR A 36 -5.59 -22.98 -7.95
C THR A 36 -4.60 -22.37 -8.93
N VAL A 37 -4.78 -22.61 -10.20
CA VAL A 37 -4.06 -21.95 -11.28
C VAL A 37 -5.02 -21.02 -12.00
N SER A 38 -4.62 -19.79 -12.23
CA SER A 38 -5.39 -18.87 -13.05
C SER A 38 -4.51 -18.17 -14.07
N GLY A 39 -5.13 -17.71 -15.14
CA GLY A 39 -4.48 -16.89 -16.17
C GLY A 39 -5.42 -15.77 -16.61
N LEU A 40 -4.89 -14.56 -16.66
CA LEU A 40 -5.57 -13.38 -17.18
C LEU A 40 -4.92 -13.00 -18.50
N VAL A 41 -5.73 -12.68 -19.50
CA VAL A 41 -5.30 -11.97 -20.72
C VAL A 41 -6.15 -10.74 -20.86
N ARG A 42 -5.52 -9.56 -20.99
CA ARG A 42 -6.19 -8.27 -21.02
C ARG A 42 -5.60 -7.37 -22.10
N GLY A 43 -6.44 -6.82 -22.97
CA GLY A 43 -6.08 -5.70 -23.81
C GLY A 43 -6.35 -4.38 -23.07
N PHE A 44 -5.50 -3.40 -23.25
CA PHE A 44 -5.67 -2.08 -22.64
C PHE A 44 -5.24 -0.94 -23.57
N TYR A 45 -5.76 0.24 -23.27
CA TYR A 45 -5.29 1.50 -23.82
C TYR A 45 -4.87 2.39 -22.66
N ASP A 46 -3.68 2.95 -22.72
CA ASP A 46 -3.08 3.83 -21.74
C ASP A 46 -2.64 5.14 -22.43
N ASP A 47 -3.17 6.28 -22.00
CA ASP A 47 -2.85 7.57 -22.63
C ASP A 47 -1.53 8.16 -22.12
N ASN A 48 -0.93 7.58 -21.07
CA ASN A 48 0.31 8.08 -20.47
C ASN A 48 1.10 6.97 -19.74
N PRO A 49 1.59 5.95 -20.45
CA PRO A 49 2.25 4.79 -19.83
C PRO A 49 3.57 5.09 -19.10
N THR A 50 4.11 6.28 -19.24
CA THR A 50 5.35 6.73 -18.59
C THR A 50 5.14 7.76 -17.48
N ASP A 51 3.89 8.07 -17.12
CA ASP A 51 3.52 9.13 -16.16
C ASP A 51 4.16 10.50 -16.50
N SER A 52 4.40 10.72 -17.78
CA SER A 52 5.01 11.95 -18.29
C SER A 52 4.12 13.16 -18.08
N VAL A 53 4.75 14.33 -17.95
CA VAL A 53 4.00 15.60 -17.90
C VAL A 53 3.07 15.76 -19.10
N ARG A 54 1.97 16.49 -18.95
CA ARG A 54 0.88 16.57 -19.93
C ARG A 54 1.31 16.87 -21.37
N SER A 55 2.38 17.64 -21.55
CA SER A 55 2.89 18.02 -22.88
C SER A 55 3.72 16.91 -23.58
N GLN A 56 4.06 15.83 -22.88
CA GLN A 56 4.96 14.77 -23.34
C GLN A 56 4.30 13.38 -23.34
N LYS A 57 2.99 13.33 -23.20
CA LYS A 57 2.23 12.07 -23.24
C LYS A 57 2.42 11.33 -24.56
N GLN A 58 2.65 10.03 -24.47
CA GLN A 58 2.69 9.14 -25.61
C GLN A 58 1.74 7.96 -25.37
N PRO A 59 0.51 8.04 -25.91
CA PRO A 59 -0.49 7.00 -25.69
C PRO A 59 -0.07 5.69 -26.34
N SER A 60 -0.42 4.58 -25.72
CA SER A 60 -0.12 3.25 -26.19
C SER A 60 -1.29 2.29 -26.02
N TRP A 61 -1.47 1.41 -26.98
CA TRP A 61 -2.20 0.16 -26.76
C TRP A 61 -1.27 -0.87 -26.12
N GLY A 62 -1.83 -1.81 -25.42
CA GLY A 62 -1.04 -2.84 -24.78
C GLY A 62 -1.79 -4.14 -24.56
N LEU A 63 -1.02 -5.15 -24.25
CA LEU A 63 -1.48 -6.49 -23.87
C LEU A 63 -0.89 -6.86 -22.52
N GLU A 64 -1.73 -7.32 -21.61
CA GLU A 64 -1.32 -7.86 -20.32
C GLU A 64 -1.62 -9.37 -20.29
N VAL A 65 -0.63 -10.15 -19.83
CA VAL A 65 -0.76 -11.58 -19.58
C VAL A 65 -0.30 -11.88 -18.17
N SER A 66 -1.22 -12.43 -17.35
CA SER A 66 -0.98 -12.61 -15.92
C SER A 66 -1.35 -14.03 -15.46
N PRO A 67 -0.43 -15.00 -15.57
CA PRO A 67 -0.58 -16.30 -14.92
C PRO A 67 -0.36 -16.19 -13.41
N SER A 68 -1.15 -16.94 -12.62
CA SER A 68 -0.98 -17.02 -11.18
C SER A 68 -1.21 -18.45 -10.65
N LEU A 69 -0.53 -18.75 -9.54
CA LEU A 69 -0.65 -19.97 -8.77
C LEU A 69 -0.94 -19.62 -7.32
N ALA A 70 -2.00 -20.19 -6.76
CA ALA A 70 -2.31 -20.09 -5.34
C ALA A 70 -2.31 -21.49 -4.71
N VAL A 71 -1.78 -21.58 -3.49
CA VAL A 71 -1.83 -22.79 -2.67
C VAL A 71 -2.36 -22.41 -1.29
N ASN A 72 -3.40 -23.13 -0.82
CA ASN A 72 -4.02 -22.89 0.47
C ASN A 72 -4.09 -24.20 1.26
N VAL A 73 -3.39 -24.27 2.36
CA VAL A 73 -3.38 -25.43 3.27
C VAL A 73 -4.13 -25.04 4.52
N ALA A 74 -5.25 -25.67 4.77
CA ALA A 74 -6.03 -25.50 5.99
C ALA A 74 -5.85 -26.73 6.88
N LEU A 75 -5.22 -26.53 8.03
CA LEU A 75 -5.10 -27.50 9.13
C LEU A 75 -6.00 -27.03 10.28
N ASP A 76 -6.20 -27.86 11.30
CA ASP A 76 -7.13 -27.55 12.41
C ASP A 76 -6.87 -26.20 13.09
N GLN A 77 -5.61 -25.85 13.28
CA GLN A 77 -5.20 -24.61 13.96
C GLN A 77 -4.35 -23.68 13.08
N THR A 78 -4.05 -24.09 11.83
CA THR A 78 -3.11 -23.36 10.97
C THR A 78 -3.66 -23.20 9.57
N LEU A 79 -3.67 -21.98 9.07
CA LEU A 79 -3.95 -21.67 7.67
C LEU A 79 -2.67 -21.15 7.04
N ILE A 80 -2.22 -21.78 5.96
CA ILE A 80 -1.07 -21.35 5.15
C ILE A 80 -1.58 -21.03 3.76
N GLY A 81 -1.32 -19.81 3.30
CA GLY A 81 -1.62 -19.36 1.95
C GLY A 81 -0.34 -18.92 1.25
N PHE A 82 -0.14 -19.37 0.03
CA PHE A 82 0.92 -18.91 -0.86
C PHE A 82 0.28 -18.49 -2.19
N ASN A 83 0.73 -17.37 -2.74
CA ASN A 83 0.33 -16.92 -4.06
C ASN A 83 1.55 -16.41 -4.81
N TYR A 84 1.69 -16.84 -6.05
CA TYR A 84 2.61 -16.28 -7.01
C TYR A 84 1.85 -15.76 -8.21
N THR A 85 2.14 -14.53 -8.63
CA THR A 85 1.61 -13.92 -9.84
C THR A 85 2.77 -13.35 -10.65
N TYR A 86 2.79 -13.66 -11.92
CA TYR A 86 3.63 -12.99 -12.90
C TYR A 86 2.75 -12.12 -13.77
N ASP A 87 3.14 -10.86 -14.00
CA ASP A 87 2.48 -9.93 -14.90
C ASP A 87 3.45 -9.49 -16.00
N LEU A 88 3.06 -9.69 -17.23
CA LEU A 88 3.71 -9.14 -18.41
C LEU A 88 2.77 -8.10 -19.01
N ARG A 89 3.21 -6.84 -19.07
CA ARG A 89 2.52 -5.77 -19.80
C ARG A 89 3.36 -5.33 -20.98
N PHE A 90 2.88 -5.54 -22.17
CA PHE A 90 3.47 -5.08 -23.41
C PHE A 90 2.80 -3.80 -23.90
N TYR A 91 3.59 -2.81 -24.36
CA TYR A 91 3.16 -1.51 -24.87
C TYR A 91 3.62 -1.34 -26.30
N GLU A 92 2.69 -1.14 -27.26
CA GLU A 92 2.99 -1.03 -28.70
C GLU A 92 3.83 0.23 -29.04
N ALA A 93 3.52 1.36 -28.40
CA ALA A 93 4.10 2.67 -28.77
C ALA A 93 5.13 3.20 -27.78
N ARG A 94 5.58 2.40 -26.80
CA ARG A 94 6.61 2.83 -25.84
C ARG A 94 7.99 2.72 -26.50
N PRO A 95 8.78 3.83 -26.57
CA PRO A 95 9.99 3.84 -27.38
C PRO A 95 11.17 3.06 -26.77
N THR A 96 11.15 2.88 -25.45
CA THR A 96 12.15 2.10 -24.70
C THR A 96 11.43 1.25 -23.67
N ASN A 97 11.95 0.05 -23.41
CA ASN A 97 11.35 -0.88 -22.45
C ASN A 97 9.85 -1.10 -22.73
N ASP A 98 9.56 -1.66 -23.92
CA ASP A 98 8.20 -1.92 -24.39
C ASP A 98 7.43 -2.96 -23.58
N ALA A 99 8.09 -3.65 -22.65
CA ALA A 99 7.49 -4.64 -21.77
C ALA A 99 7.89 -4.42 -20.31
N ASP A 100 6.88 -4.39 -19.43
CA ASP A 100 7.07 -4.41 -17.98
C ASP A 100 6.86 -5.83 -17.45
N HIS A 101 7.79 -6.29 -16.63
CA HIS A 101 7.75 -7.60 -15.98
C HIS A 101 7.56 -7.42 -14.48
N THR A 102 6.50 -7.97 -13.94
CA THR A 102 6.23 -7.95 -12.50
C THR A 102 6.17 -9.35 -11.94
N HIS A 103 6.92 -9.62 -10.90
CA HIS A 103 6.82 -10.85 -10.11
C HIS A 103 6.31 -10.51 -8.73
N GLN A 104 5.27 -11.17 -8.30
CA GLN A 104 4.66 -10.96 -6.99
C GLN A 104 4.54 -12.31 -6.26
N PHE A 105 5.13 -12.39 -5.08
CA PHE A 105 5.00 -13.53 -4.17
C PHE A 105 4.32 -13.05 -2.90
N LYS A 106 3.31 -13.78 -2.45
CA LYS A 106 2.62 -13.51 -1.18
C LYS A 106 2.55 -14.79 -0.36
N LEU A 107 2.96 -14.67 0.90
CA LEU A 107 2.85 -15.73 1.91
C LEU A 107 1.97 -15.22 3.04
N LYS A 108 1.08 -16.07 3.53
CA LYS A 108 0.29 -15.81 4.72
C LYS A 108 0.21 -17.07 5.57
N LEU A 109 0.50 -16.94 6.86
CA LEU A 109 0.35 -17.98 7.84
C LEU A 109 -0.46 -17.42 9.01
N ASN A 110 -1.59 -18.06 9.32
CA ASN A 110 -2.36 -17.80 10.53
C ASN A 110 -2.34 -19.05 11.39
N HIS A 111 -1.87 -18.92 12.62
CA HIS A 111 -1.81 -20.03 13.57
C HIS A 111 -2.54 -19.67 14.87
N THR A 112 -3.51 -20.49 15.24
CA THR A 112 -4.22 -20.38 16.52
C THR A 112 -3.54 -21.27 17.53
N ILE A 113 -2.64 -20.70 18.36
CA ILE A 113 -1.90 -21.45 19.40
C ILE A 113 -2.87 -21.98 20.45
N THR A 114 -3.79 -21.12 20.89
CA THR A 114 -4.95 -21.46 21.74
C THR A 114 -6.12 -20.54 21.37
N GLU A 115 -7.29 -20.72 21.98
CA GLU A 115 -8.41 -19.78 21.78
C GLU A 115 -8.04 -18.32 22.11
N ARG A 116 -7.05 -18.11 22.99
CA ARG A 116 -6.61 -16.78 23.46
C ARG A 116 -5.39 -16.22 22.74
N TYR A 117 -4.58 -17.06 22.11
CA TYR A 117 -3.31 -16.67 21.50
C TYR A 117 -3.29 -17.00 20.02
N LYS A 118 -3.03 -16.00 19.20
CA LYS A 118 -2.97 -16.12 17.75
C LYS A 118 -1.68 -15.51 17.22
N LEU A 119 -1.11 -16.16 16.22
CA LEU A 119 0.05 -15.71 15.48
C LEU A 119 -0.33 -15.53 14.00
N GLU A 120 0.05 -14.41 13.44
CA GLU A 120 -0.07 -14.13 12.00
C GLU A 120 1.29 -13.74 11.46
N VAL A 121 1.71 -14.40 10.38
CA VAL A 121 2.90 -14.05 9.60
C VAL A 121 2.44 -13.78 8.18
N SER A 122 2.87 -12.69 7.60
CA SER A 122 2.66 -12.40 6.18
C SER A 122 3.92 -11.83 5.58
N ASP A 123 4.16 -12.15 4.33
CA ASP A 123 5.24 -11.62 3.52
C ASP A 123 4.75 -11.35 2.11
N SER A 124 5.16 -10.24 1.53
CA SER A 124 4.87 -9.86 0.16
C SER A 124 6.14 -9.35 -0.49
N PHE A 125 6.61 -10.08 -1.49
CA PHE A 125 7.79 -9.72 -2.28
C PHE A 125 7.35 -9.33 -3.68
N TYR A 126 7.86 -8.20 -4.16
CA TYR A 126 7.60 -7.63 -5.47
C TYR A 126 8.92 -7.33 -6.18
N TYR A 127 9.01 -7.75 -7.43
CA TYR A 127 9.98 -7.25 -8.39
C TYR A 127 9.18 -6.56 -9.48
N VAL A 128 9.27 -5.24 -9.59
CA VAL A 128 8.28 -4.43 -10.30
C VAL A 128 8.88 -3.15 -10.88
N GLN A 129 8.32 -2.67 -11.99
CA GLN A 129 8.65 -1.38 -12.60
C GLN A 129 7.53 -0.36 -12.39
N GLU A 130 6.28 -0.81 -12.43
CA GLU A 130 5.12 0.04 -12.21
C GLU A 130 4.59 -0.16 -10.78
N PRO A 131 4.54 0.91 -9.96
CA PRO A 131 4.06 0.82 -8.59
C PRO A 131 2.58 0.47 -8.54
N ASP A 132 2.19 -0.31 -7.56
CA ASP A 132 0.78 -0.53 -7.22
C ASP A 132 0.25 0.69 -6.47
N LEU A 133 -0.50 1.54 -7.16
CA LEU A 133 -1.12 2.74 -6.59
C LEU A 133 -2.16 2.45 -5.51
N THR A 134 -2.50 1.18 -5.31
CA THR A 134 -3.56 0.77 -4.37
C THR A 134 -3.04 0.41 -2.99
N THR A 135 -1.75 0.19 -2.81
CA THR A 135 -1.18 -0.31 -1.56
C THR A 135 -0.77 0.76 -0.55
N GLY A 136 -0.67 2.03 -0.96
CA GLY A 136 -0.19 3.09 -0.07
C GLY A 136 -0.95 4.39 -0.21
N ILE A 137 -1.85 4.69 0.75
CA ILE A 137 -2.54 5.99 0.79
C ILE A 137 -1.62 7.12 1.23
N ALA A 138 -0.48 6.83 1.82
CA ALA A 138 0.40 7.85 2.39
C ALA A 138 1.84 7.82 1.87
N ALA A 139 2.21 6.82 1.08
CA ALA A 139 3.53 6.74 0.47
C ALA A 139 3.36 6.28 -0.98
N ARG A 140 3.65 7.16 -1.91
CA ARG A 140 3.65 6.82 -3.33
C ARG A 140 5.05 6.49 -3.77
N THR A 141 5.19 5.44 -4.57
CA THR A 141 6.40 5.13 -5.31
C THR A 141 6.22 5.57 -6.75
N LEU A 142 7.22 6.19 -7.32
CA LEU A 142 7.23 6.55 -8.74
C LEU A 142 7.26 5.30 -9.62
N ARG A 143 6.69 5.41 -10.81
CA ARG A 143 7.00 4.49 -11.89
C ARG A 143 8.46 4.66 -12.29
N THR A 144 9.15 3.55 -12.52
CA THR A 144 10.57 3.54 -12.87
C THR A 144 10.78 2.85 -14.21
N ASP A 145 11.77 3.31 -14.99
CA ASP A 145 12.16 2.66 -16.24
C ASP A 145 12.88 1.33 -15.98
N GLN A 146 13.48 1.18 -14.81
CA GLN A 146 14.11 -0.05 -14.35
C GLN A 146 13.38 -0.65 -13.17
N PRO A 147 13.44 -1.98 -13.02
CA PRO A 147 12.74 -2.65 -11.92
C PRO A 147 13.34 -2.30 -10.55
N TYR A 148 12.53 -2.42 -9.54
CA TYR A 148 12.95 -2.37 -8.14
C TYR A 148 12.37 -3.55 -7.37
N ILE A 149 13.00 -3.88 -6.25
CA ILE A 149 12.52 -4.84 -5.27
C ILE A 149 11.79 -4.08 -4.17
N HIS A 150 10.61 -4.56 -3.81
CA HIS A 150 9.91 -4.18 -2.59
C HIS A 150 9.51 -5.45 -1.84
N ASN A 151 9.95 -5.57 -0.60
CA ASN A 151 9.52 -6.65 0.28
C ASN A 151 8.85 -6.06 1.51
N ASN A 152 7.67 -6.57 1.86
CA ASN A 152 6.93 -6.22 3.07
C ASN A 152 6.69 -7.48 3.89
N GLY A 153 7.42 -7.62 4.99
CA GLY A 153 7.27 -8.72 5.95
C GLY A 153 6.56 -8.23 7.21
N ARG A 154 5.59 -9.01 7.72
CA ARG A 154 4.86 -8.69 8.96
C ARG A 154 4.70 -9.92 9.83
N LEU A 155 4.98 -9.74 11.12
CA LEU A 155 4.70 -10.68 12.20
C LEU A 155 3.74 -10.02 13.18
N ALA A 156 2.63 -10.68 13.54
CA ALA A 156 1.68 -10.16 14.50
C ALA A 156 1.26 -11.25 15.48
N PHE A 157 1.18 -10.88 16.74
CA PHE A 157 0.75 -11.72 17.85
C PHE A 157 -0.40 -11.04 18.59
N SER A 158 -1.49 -11.79 18.81
CA SER A 158 -2.66 -11.31 19.56
C SER A 158 -2.88 -12.18 20.78
N ALA A 159 -3.09 -11.55 21.94
CA ALA A 159 -3.32 -12.19 23.22
C ALA A 159 -4.60 -11.66 23.90
N GLU A 160 -5.54 -12.55 24.22
CA GLU A 160 -6.68 -12.27 25.09
C GLU A 160 -6.28 -12.55 26.55
N LEU A 161 -5.85 -11.50 27.27
CA LEU A 161 -5.37 -11.61 28.65
C LEU A 161 -6.52 -11.92 29.62
N THR A 162 -7.64 -11.23 29.44
CA THR A 162 -8.91 -11.45 30.15
C THR A 162 -10.07 -11.31 29.17
N PRO A 163 -11.32 -11.60 29.56
CA PRO A 163 -12.48 -11.34 28.70
C PRO A 163 -12.68 -9.86 28.31
N LEU A 164 -12.03 -8.94 29.03
CA LEU A 164 -12.15 -7.49 28.80
C LEU A 164 -10.87 -6.85 28.27
N LEU A 165 -9.71 -7.52 28.41
CA LEU A 165 -8.41 -6.96 28.06
C LEU A 165 -7.68 -7.87 27.08
N GLY A 166 -7.21 -7.29 26.00
CA GLY A 166 -6.34 -7.91 25.00
C GLY A 166 -5.09 -7.09 24.75
N LEU A 167 -4.09 -7.72 24.18
CA LEU A 167 -2.84 -7.12 23.77
C LEU A 167 -2.49 -7.61 22.37
N ASP A 168 -2.19 -6.68 21.45
CA ASP A 168 -1.66 -6.98 20.13
C ASP A 168 -0.25 -6.41 20.02
N ALA A 169 0.68 -7.22 19.56
CA ALA A 169 2.04 -6.82 19.22
C ALA A 169 2.31 -7.17 17.76
N SER A 170 2.85 -6.24 17.01
CA SER A 170 3.28 -6.54 15.64
C SER A 170 4.59 -5.86 15.28
N TYR A 171 5.29 -6.50 14.38
CA TYR A 171 6.49 -5.97 13.74
C TYR A 171 6.32 -6.07 12.23
N GLN A 172 6.67 -5.01 11.53
CA GLN A 172 6.66 -4.91 10.07
C GLN A 172 8.02 -4.43 9.60
N ASN A 173 8.49 -5.01 8.50
CA ASN A 173 9.68 -4.60 7.78
C ASN A 173 9.29 -4.31 6.33
N ASP A 174 9.68 -3.15 5.83
CA ASP A 174 9.58 -2.77 4.42
C ASP A 174 10.99 -2.54 3.87
N TYR A 175 11.35 -3.23 2.80
CA TYR A 175 12.63 -3.13 2.11
C TYR A 175 12.43 -2.66 0.68
N TRP A 176 13.16 -1.62 0.27
CA TRP A 176 13.13 -1.03 -1.06
C TRP A 176 14.53 -0.99 -1.64
N ASP A 177 14.71 -1.49 -2.86
CA ASP A 177 15.98 -1.58 -3.56
C ASP A 177 15.78 -1.33 -5.05
N PHE A 178 16.27 -0.20 -5.54
CA PHE A 178 16.13 0.27 -6.92
C PHE A 178 17.34 -0.11 -7.73
N SER A 179 17.14 -0.67 -8.92
CA SER A 179 18.22 -1.17 -9.77
C SER A 179 19.05 -0.07 -10.44
N GLU A 180 18.54 1.16 -10.48
CA GLU A 180 19.27 2.31 -11.02
C GLU A 180 20.27 2.83 -9.98
N ASN A 181 21.59 2.76 -10.28
CA ASN A 181 22.67 3.10 -9.35
C ASN A 181 23.46 4.33 -9.82
N GLY A 182 24.22 4.94 -8.91
CA GLY A 182 25.08 6.08 -9.12
C GLY A 182 24.56 7.38 -8.51
N PRO A 183 25.35 8.46 -8.55
CA PRO A 183 24.98 9.74 -7.96
C PRO A 183 23.69 10.30 -8.56
N GLY A 184 22.70 10.64 -7.70
CA GLY A 184 21.40 11.14 -8.09
C GLY A 184 20.45 10.11 -8.70
N SER A 185 20.80 8.82 -8.66
CA SER A 185 19.95 7.71 -9.14
C SER A 185 18.77 7.46 -8.20
N LEU A 186 17.83 6.64 -8.64
CA LEU A 186 16.71 6.22 -7.81
C LEU A 186 17.19 5.42 -6.59
N SER A 187 18.25 4.59 -6.73
CA SER A 187 18.87 3.92 -5.59
C SER A 187 19.38 4.92 -4.55
N ALA A 188 20.15 5.94 -4.99
CA ALA A 188 20.65 7.00 -4.09
C ALA A 188 19.52 7.74 -3.34
N LEU A 189 18.36 7.85 -3.97
CA LEU A 189 17.23 8.62 -3.44
C LEU A 189 16.26 7.79 -2.62
N LEU A 190 16.08 6.50 -2.92
CA LEU A 190 14.91 5.74 -2.47
C LEU A 190 15.23 4.40 -1.80
N ASP A 191 16.47 3.87 -1.96
CA ASP A 191 16.85 2.64 -1.27
C ASP A 191 16.78 2.81 0.22
N ARG A 192 15.98 1.99 0.87
CA ARG A 192 15.77 2.08 2.31
C ARG A 192 15.20 0.81 2.91
N VAL A 193 15.35 0.71 4.20
CA VAL A 193 14.68 -0.27 5.06
C VAL A 193 13.84 0.49 6.06
N GLU A 194 12.58 0.10 6.19
CA GLU A 194 11.67 0.65 7.18
C GLU A 194 11.32 -0.45 8.20
N HIS A 195 11.38 -0.13 9.48
CA HIS A 195 11.00 -1.00 10.58
C HIS A 195 9.86 -0.35 11.37
N LEU A 196 8.80 -1.08 11.64
CA LEU A 196 7.67 -0.61 12.43
C LEU A 196 7.28 -1.65 13.48
N GLY A 197 7.48 -1.32 14.75
CA GLY A 197 6.95 -2.06 15.88
C GLY A 197 5.68 -1.41 16.40
N VAL A 198 4.62 -2.18 16.64
CA VAL A 198 3.36 -1.68 17.19
C VAL A 198 2.93 -2.51 18.39
N LEU A 199 2.55 -1.84 19.46
CA LEU A 199 1.95 -2.45 20.63
C LEU A 199 0.62 -1.77 20.92
N THR A 200 -0.48 -2.55 20.94
CA THR A 200 -1.84 -2.04 21.16
C THR A 200 -2.50 -2.77 22.33
N ALA A 201 -2.88 -2.04 23.36
CA ALA A 201 -3.77 -2.52 24.41
C ALA A 201 -5.23 -2.32 23.98
N ARG A 202 -6.01 -3.38 24.07
CA ARG A 202 -7.45 -3.41 23.76
C ARG A 202 -8.27 -3.55 25.04
N TRP A 203 -9.27 -2.72 25.17
CA TRP A 203 -10.21 -2.79 26.30
C TRP A 203 -11.65 -2.86 25.79
N GLN A 204 -12.35 -3.96 26.10
CA GLN A 204 -13.77 -4.13 25.80
C GLN A 204 -14.59 -3.21 26.72
N ALA A 205 -14.74 -1.94 26.33
CA ALA A 205 -15.41 -0.91 27.11
C ALA A 205 -16.93 -1.13 27.18
N LEU A 206 -17.53 -1.53 26.06
CA LEU A 206 -18.95 -1.86 25.90
C LEU A 206 -19.07 -3.14 25.02
N PRO A 207 -20.23 -3.81 24.98
CA PRO A 207 -20.42 -5.00 24.15
C PRO A 207 -20.05 -4.82 22.68
N ASN A 208 -20.18 -3.60 22.16
CA ASN A 208 -19.94 -3.25 20.75
C ASN A 208 -18.76 -2.29 20.57
N THR A 209 -18.04 -1.93 21.65
CA THR A 209 -16.97 -0.93 21.61
C THR A 209 -15.71 -1.47 22.26
N VAL A 210 -14.63 -1.48 21.51
CA VAL A 210 -13.28 -1.79 22.00
C VAL A 210 -12.46 -0.50 21.99
N GLY A 211 -12.03 -0.04 23.15
CA GLY A 211 -11.07 1.06 23.28
C GLY A 211 -9.66 0.57 22.94
N LEU A 212 -8.87 1.43 22.34
CA LEU A 212 -7.50 1.17 21.88
C LEU A 212 -6.54 2.19 22.49
N LEU A 213 -5.40 1.70 22.92
CA LEU A 213 -4.23 2.52 23.26
C LEU A 213 -3.02 1.91 22.55
N SER A 214 -2.44 2.65 21.60
CA SER A 214 -1.37 2.12 20.78
C SER A 214 -0.09 2.96 20.91
N TYR A 215 1.04 2.27 20.91
CA TYR A 215 2.36 2.82 20.74
C TYR A 215 2.99 2.21 19.51
N LYS A 216 3.48 3.08 18.60
CA LYS A 216 4.14 2.68 17.34
C LYS A 216 5.55 3.27 17.35
N PHE A 217 6.54 2.40 17.13
CA PHE A 217 7.95 2.76 17.00
C PHE A 217 8.42 2.45 15.59
N GLY A 218 8.87 3.47 14.87
CA GLY A 218 9.31 3.36 13.48
C GLY A 218 10.75 3.81 13.31
N ILE A 219 11.47 3.14 12.41
CA ILE A 219 12.80 3.53 11.93
C ILE A 219 12.77 3.49 10.41
N VAL A 220 13.34 4.50 9.76
CA VAL A 220 13.62 4.51 8.32
C VAL A 220 15.11 4.74 8.15
N ASP A 221 15.80 3.77 7.57
CA ASP A 221 17.22 3.81 7.28
C ASP A 221 17.44 3.77 5.76
N HIS A 222 18.08 4.81 5.20
CA HIS A 222 18.49 4.84 3.78
C HIS A 222 19.79 4.08 3.61
N THR A 223 19.79 3.11 2.69
CA THR A 223 20.86 2.11 2.58
C THR A 223 21.84 2.36 1.43
N SER A 224 21.53 3.29 0.52
CA SER A 224 22.43 3.63 -0.60
C SER A 224 23.72 4.28 -0.10
N LYS A 225 24.81 3.98 -0.83
CA LYS A 225 26.14 4.61 -0.64
C LYS A 225 26.43 5.65 -1.70
N ASP A 226 25.51 5.89 -2.61
CA ASP A 226 25.64 6.88 -3.67
C ASP A 226 25.17 8.26 -3.18
N SER A 227 25.78 9.31 -3.70
CA SER A 227 25.35 10.69 -3.41
C SER A 227 23.94 10.94 -3.94
N THR A 228 23.11 11.66 -3.16
CA THR A 228 21.80 12.11 -3.63
C THR A 228 21.88 13.17 -4.73
N ALA A 229 23.06 13.77 -4.96
CA ALA A 229 23.30 14.78 -6.00
C ALA A 229 23.94 14.20 -7.25
N ALA A 230 23.28 14.31 -8.39
CA ALA A 230 23.77 13.77 -9.68
C ALA A 230 25.15 14.27 -10.10
N ASN A 231 25.56 15.47 -9.68
CA ASN A 231 26.86 16.09 -10.02
C ASN A 231 27.90 15.95 -8.93
N ASP A 232 27.62 15.22 -7.87
CA ASP A 232 28.58 14.95 -6.78
C ASP A 232 29.07 13.50 -6.88
N PRO A 233 30.27 13.25 -7.46
CA PRO A 233 30.80 11.89 -7.60
C PRO A 233 31.31 11.34 -6.25
N VAL A 234 31.40 12.14 -5.23
CA VAL A 234 31.87 11.77 -3.89
C VAL A 234 30.78 12.07 -2.87
N LEU A 235 30.38 11.05 -2.14
CA LEU A 235 29.42 11.21 -1.05
C LEU A 235 29.95 12.22 -0.04
N SER A 236 29.27 13.37 0.05
CA SER A 236 29.54 14.41 1.07
C SER A 236 28.52 14.34 2.18
N SER A 237 28.83 14.94 3.33
CA SER A 237 27.88 15.01 4.46
C SER A 237 26.56 15.74 4.12
N VAL A 238 26.55 16.52 3.03
CA VAL A 238 25.37 17.26 2.57
C VAL A 238 24.46 16.40 1.68
N THR A 239 25.08 15.54 0.85
CA THR A 239 24.39 14.71 -0.13
C THR A 239 24.27 13.24 0.30
N ASP A 240 24.63 12.94 1.53
CA ASP A 240 24.49 11.61 2.12
C ASP A 240 23.01 11.22 2.26
N PRO A 241 22.57 10.10 1.67
CA PRO A 241 21.19 9.61 1.79
C PRO A 241 20.73 9.44 3.25
N THR A 242 21.65 9.05 4.14
CA THR A 242 21.34 8.79 5.56
C THR A 242 20.86 10.03 6.33
N ARG A 243 21.04 11.24 5.80
CA ARG A 243 20.42 12.46 6.36
C ARG A 243 18.91 12.41 6.43
N ARG A 244 18.29 11.56 5.65
CA ARG A 244 16.84 11.34 5.59
C ARG A 244 16.38 10.26 6.55
N ASP A 245 17.32 9.62 7.27
CA ASP A 245 16.97 8.62 8.28
C ASP A 245 16.09 9.24 9.35
N THR A 246 15.09 8.50 9.77
CA THR A 246 14.14 8.95 10.78
C THR A 246 13.88 7.89 11.82
N THR A 247 13.69 8.35 13.06
CA THR A 247 13.14 7.56 14.15
C THR A 247 11.82 8.18 14.58
N THR A 248 10.75 7.37 14.62
CA THR A 248 9.41 7.85 14.94
C THR A 248 8.83 7.17 16.16
N HIS A 249 8.18 7.96 17.02
CA HIS A 249 7.40 7.51 18.15
C HIS A 249 5.98 8.03 18.00
N THR A 250 4.99 7.14 17.85
CA THR A 250 3.59 7.55 17.71
C THR A 250 2.76 6.96 18.86
N VAL A 251 2.04 7.82 19.55
CA VAL A 251 1.10 7.43 20.60
C VAL A 251 -0.32 7.77 20.14
N THR A 252 -1.20 6.78 20.17
CA THR A 252 -2.59 6.96 19.75
C THR A 252 -3.57 6.41 20.77
N VAL A 253 -4.72 7.04 20.83
CA VAL A 253 -5.93 6.51 21.46
C VAL A 253 -7.00 6.31 20.40
N GLY A 254 -7.83 5.30 20.57
CA GLY A 254 -8.80 4.99 19.54
C GLY A 254 -9.92 4.08 20.01
N ALA A 255 -10.77 3.70 19.07
CA ALA A 255 -11.84 2.75 19.31
C ALA A 255 -12.23 2.00 18.04
N ASP A 256 -12.57 0.72 18.21
CA ASP A 256 -13.33 -0.09 17.27
C ASP A 256 -14.78 -0.12 17.71
N GLN A 257 -15.69 0.30 16.84
CA GLN A 257 -17.10 0.37 17.10
C GLN A 257 -17.91 -0.47 16.11
N SER A 258 -18.71 -1.40 16.61
CA SER A 258 -19.72 -2.11 15.83
C SER A 258 -21.08 -1.48 16.10
N PHE A 259 -21.54 -0.58 15.21
CA PHE A 259 -22.86 0.06 15.35
C PHE A 259 -23.98 -0.93 15.11
N THR A 260 -23.80 -1.77 14.11
CA THR A 260 -24.69 -2.90 13.76
C THR A 260 -23.84 -4.08 13.30
N SER A 261 -24.45 -5.23 13.02
CA SER A 261 -23.76 -6.36 12.36
C SER A 261 -23.26 -6.05 10.95
N GLN A 262 -23.71 -4.93 10.37
CA GLN A 262 -23.40 -4.51 9.00
C GLN A 262 -22.49 -3.27 8.97
N LEU A 263 -22.46 -2.46 10.02
CA LEU A 263 -21.71 -1.20 10.07
C LEU A 263 -20.69 -1.24 11.20
N THR A 264 -19.42 -1.17 10.82
CA THR A 264 -18.28 -1.09 11.73
C THR A 264 -17.45 0.15 11.43
N ALA A 265 -16.83 0.74 12.44
CA ALA A 265 -15.87 1.81 12.28
C ALA A 265 -14.67 1.60 13.19
N HIS A 266 -13.54 2.11 12.74
CA HIS A 266 -12.28 2.20 13.46
C HIS A 266 -11.83 3.65 13.48
N VAL A 267 -11.30 4.11 14.59
CA VAL A 267 -10.67 5.42 14.70
C VAL A 267 -9.50 5.37 15.67
N GLU A 268 -8.36 5.88 15.23
CA GLU A 268 -7.19 6.18 16.06
C GLU A 268 -6.77 7.64 15.82
N VAL A 269 -6.50 8.37 16.90
CA VAL A 269 -5.96 9.73 16.86
C VAL A 269 -4.83 9.86 17.86
N GLY A 270 -3.83 10.66 17.53
CA GLY A 270 -2.67 10.81 18.41
C GLY A 270 -1.64 11.78 17.88
N ALA A 271 -0.41 11.62 18.36
CA ALA A 271 0.73 12.43 17.95
C ALA A 271 1.90 11.54 17.52
N GLN A 272 2.54 11.92 16.43
CA GLN A 272 3.75 11.33 15.88
C GLN A 272 4.92 12.29 16.13
N PHE A 273 5.92 11.80 16.85
CA PHE A 273 7.19 12.46 17.09
C PHE A 273 8.21 11.87 16.12
N THR A 274 8.89 12.72 15.36
CA THR A 274 9.90 12.31 14.38
C THR A 274 11.22 12.98 14.69
N ASP A 275 12.28 12.19 14.88
CA ASP A 275 13.65 12.62 15.08
C ASP A 275 14.50 12.25 13.85
N TYR A 276 15.50 13.08 13.56
CA TYR A 276 16.45 12.92 12.45
C TYR A 276 17.85 12.67 13.00
N PRO A 277 18.29 11.40 13.16
CA PRO A 277 19.54 11.07 13.85
C PRO A 277 20.79 11.59 13.13
N ASN A 278 20.76 11.65 11.79
CA ASN A 278 21.91 12.01 10.94
C ASN A 278 21.80 13.42 10.34
N ARG A 279 21.03 14.29 10.95
CA ARG A 279 20.82 15.66 10.52
C ARG A 279 22.08 16.52 10.53
N LEU A 280 22.11 17.58 9.72
CA LEU A 280 23.04 18.69 9.85
C LEU A 280 22.45 19.79 10.76
N ALA A 281 23.28 20.73 11.17
CA ALA A 281 22.86 21.82 12.03
C ALA A 281 21.77 22.74 11.43
N VAL A 282 21.56 22.68 10.13
CA VAL A 282 20.52 23.43 9.40
C VAL A 282 19.17 22.70 9.34
N ASP A 283 19.16 21.40 9.62
CA ASP A 283 17.97 20.58 9.60
C ASP A 283 17.22 20.67 10.94
N PRO A 284 15.92 20.42 11.02
CA PRO A 284 15.18 20.39 12.28
C PRO A 284 15.69 19.26 13.19
N ASP A 285 15.65 19.48 14.50
CA ASP A 285 15.98 18.47 15.50
C ASP A 285 14.99 17.32 15.51
N SER A 286 13.74 17.72 15.69
CA SER A 286 12.60 16.84 15.79
C SER A 286 11.35 17.60 15.38
N THR A 287 10.31 16.85 15.06
CA THR A 287 9.01 17.41 14.72
C THR A 287 7.91 16.64 15.41
N VAL A 288 6.79 17.32 15.65
CA VAL A 288 5.57 16.72 16.19
C VAL A 288 4.44 16.98 15.22
N ASN A 289 3.77 15.92 14.79
CA ASN A 289 2.65 15.99 13.85
C ASN A 289 1.44 15.25 14.42
N PRO A 290 0.22 15.68 14.10
CA PRO A 290 -0.96 14.88 14.39
C PRO A 290 -0.90 13.54 13.63
N TYR A 291 -1.51 12.53 14.22
CA TYR A 291 -1.74 11.22 13.60
C TYR A 291 -3.22 10.92 13.61
N VAL A 292 -3.76 10.52 12.48
CA VAL A 292 -5.14 10.08 12.33
C VAL A 292 -5.19 8.85 11.44
N ASP A 293 -5.88 7.82 11.88
CA ASP A 293 -6.31 6.68 11.07
C ASP A 293 -7.77 6.38 11.41
N ALA A 294 -8.65 6.56 10.45
CA ALA A 294 -10.07 6.29 10.68
C ALA A 294 -10.69 5.68 9.43
N ASN A 295 -11.54 4.69 9.64
CA ASN A 295 -12.31 4.11 8.55
C ASN A 295 -13.66 3.57 9.04
N ALA A 296 -14.61 3.46 8.11
CA ALA A 296 -15.90 2.83 8.33
C ALA A 296 -16.22 1.88 7.18
N THR A 297 -16.80 0.73 7.51
CA THR A 297 -17.23 -0.27 6.53
C THR A 297 -18.71 -0.60 6.75
N TRP A 298 -19.49 -0.45 5.70
CA TRP A 298 -20.91 -0.80 5.67
C TRP A 298 -21.18 -1.92 4.67
N THR A 299 -21.49 -3.12 5.18
CA THR A 299 -21.89 -4.29 4.39
C THR A 299 -23.38 -4.31 4.24
N TYR A 300 -23.93 -3.64 3.22
CA TYR A 300 -25.38 -3.44 3.06
C TYR A 300 -26.11 -4.64 2.43
N ASN A 301 -25.37 -5.52 1.70
CA ASN A 301 -25.87 -6.78 1.17
C ASN A 301 -24.77 -7.85 1.20
N PRO A 302 -25.11 -9.15 1.15
CA PRO A 302 -24.11 -10.21 0.99
C PRO A 302 -23.25 -10.01 -0.26
N GLY A 303 -21.93 -9.82 -0.07
CA GLY A 303 -20.97 -9.54 -1.14
C GLY A 303 -20.95 -8.08 -1.62
N SER A 304 -21.67 -7.16 -0.94
CA SER A 304 -21.68 -5.74 -1.27
C SER A 304 -21.36 -4.90 -0.05
N TYR A 305 -20.37 -4.01 -0.19
CA TYR A 305 -19.93 -3.13 0.87
C TYR A 305 -19.48 -1.76 0.34
N LEU A 306 -19.56 -0.76 1.21
CA LEU A 306 -18.93 0.53 1.09
C LEU A 306 -17.90 0.66 2.22
N ARG A 307 -16.69 1.07 1.91
CA ARG A 307 -15.67 1.44 2.87
C ARG A 307 -15.18 2.85 2.57
N LEU A 308 -15.08 3.67 3.61
CA LEU A 308 -14.52 5.00 3.57
C LEU A 308 -13.42 5.09 4.62
N GLY A 309 -12.36 5.85 4.36
CA GLY A 309 -11.32 6.07 5.35
C GLY A 309 -10.51 7.32 5.10
N VAL A 310 -9.81 7.74 6.15
CA VAL A 310 -8.87 8.85 6.16
C VAL A 310 -7.63 8.44 6.96
N VAL A 311 -6.46 8.80 6.43
CA VAL A 311 -5.18 8.62 7.11
C VAL A 311 -4.43 9.95 7.06
N HIS A 312 -3.90 10.39 8.18
CA HIS A 312 -2.99 11.53 8.27
C HIS A 312 -1.75 11.13 9.06
N LYS A 313 -0.59 11.25 8.46
CA LYS A 313 0.69 10.90 9.09
C LYS A 313 1.86 11.56 8.36
N ARG A 314 3.02 11.52 9.00
CA ARG A 314 4.31 11.83 8.38
C ARG A 314 5.01 10.55 7.98
N ASN A 315 5.62 10.52 6.81
CA ASN A 315 6.26 9.33 6.22
C ASN A 315 7.39 9.72 5.26
N ALA A 316 8.25 8.75 4.94
CA ALA A 316 9.27 8.91 3.92
C ALA A 316 8.67 9.40 2.59
N THR A 317 9.44 10.17 1.84
CA THR A 317 9.05 10.72 0.53
C THR A 317 9.90 10.13 -0.59
N ASP A 318 9.33 10.08 -1.78
CA ASP A 318 10.02 9.77 -3.03
C ASP A 318 10.72 11.00 -3.65
N VAL A 319 10.61 12.16 -3.02
CA VAL A 319 11.29 13.40 -3.41
C VAL A 319 12.49 13.59 -2.50
N ALA A 320 13.68 13.54 -3.06
CA ALA A 320 14.89 13.58 -2.24
C ALA A 320 15.84 14.70 -2.60
N PHE A 321 15.72 15.33 -3.77
CA PHE A 321 16.87 16.00 -4.34
C PHE A 321 16.70 17.46 -4.70
N GLN A 322 17.78 18.22 -4.45
CA GLN A 322 18.00 19.55 -4.98
C GLN A 322 19.46 19.74 -5.46
N PRO A 323 19.69 19.87 -6.78
CA PRO A 323 21.03 19.92 -7.34
C PRO A 323 21.89 21.09 -6.89
N VAL A 324 21.28 22.18 -6.44
CA VAL A 324 21.98 23.46 -6.22
C VAL A 324 22.33 23.71 -4.76
N SER A 325 21.56 23.19 -3.81
CA SER A 325 21.76 23.47 -2.38
C SER A 325 22.34 22.32 -1.57
N GLY A 326 22.30 21.10 -2.11
CA GLY A 326 22.70 19.90 -1.41
C GLY A 326 21.85 19.55 -0.18
N THR A 327 20.71 20.22 0.03
CA THR A 327 19.80 19.98 1.14
C THR A 327 18.64 19.12 0.67
N PRO A 328 18.52 17.85 1.07
CA PRO A 328 17.47 16.96 0.63
C PRO A 328 16.11 17.31 1.25
N THR A 329 15.04 16.95 0.57
CA THR A 329 13.73 16.83 1.21
C THR A 329 13.79 15.65 2.19
N LEU A 330 13.47 15.89 3.46
CA LEU A 330 13.64 14.88 4.52
C LEU A 330 12.51 13.86 4.50
N ASP A 331 11.27 14.34 4.46
CA ASP A 331 10.06 13.52 4.47
C ASP A 331 8.85 14.29 3.94
N GLN A 332 7.66 13.72 4.08
CA GLN A 332 6.40 14.38 3.74
C GLN A 332 5.33 14.17 4.80
N GLU A 333 4.48 15.17 4.98
CA GLU A 333 3.24 15.10 5.75
C GLU A 333 2.08 14.85 4.78
N SER A 334 1.37 13.74 4.94
CA SER A 334 0.35 13.32 3.98
C SER A 334 -1.01 13.11 4.64
N THR A 335 -2.04 13.61 3.99
CA THR A 335 -3.45 13.33 4.30
C THR A 335 -4.06 12.59 3.13
N GLY A 336 -4.46 11.35 3.32
CA GLY A 336 -5.14 10.54 2.32
C GLY A 336 -6.59 10.26 2.72
N VAL A 337 -7.51 10.42 1.77
CA VAL A 337 -8.92 10.02 1.91
C VAL A 337 -9.21 9.00 0.83
N TYR A 338 -9.90 7.93 1.19
CA TYR A 338 -10.26 6.88 0.23
C TYR A 338 -11.68 6.37 0.42
N GLY A 339 -12.24 5.89 -0.68
CA GLY A 339 -13.52 5.20 -0.71
C GLY A 339 -13.49 4.00 -1.63
N THR A 340 -14.04 2.88 -1.17
CA THR A 340 -14.17 1.66 -1.97
C THR A 340 -15.61 1.17 -1.91
N VAL A 341 -16.17 0.91 -3.06
CA VAL A 341 -17.48 0.23 -3.19
C VAL A 341 -17.26 -1.08 -3.91
N ASN A 342 -17.78 -2.15 -3.36
CA ASN A 342 -17.96 -3.41 -4.07
C ASN A 342 -19.46 -3.73 -4.06
N HIS A 343 -20.07 -3.87 -5.24
CA HIS A 343 -21.50 -4.10 -5.39
C HIS A 343 -21.79 -5.32 -6.25
N ARG A 344 -22.42 -6.31 -5.65
CA ARG A 344 -22.89 -7.49 -6.35
C ARG A 344 -24.23 -7.16 -7.03
N ILE A 345 -24.15 -6.76 -8.30
CA ILE A 345 -25.30 -6.33 -9.12
C ILE A 345 -26.22 -7.53 -9.39
N SER A 346 -25.63 -8.70 -9.65
CA SER A 346 -26.31 -9.97 -9.81
C SER A 346 -25.44 -11.13 -9.31
N PRO A 347 -25.94 -12.37 -9.25
CA PRO A 347 -25.11 -13.53 -8.90
C PRO A 347 -23.85 -13.70 -9.74
N LYS A 348 -23.84 -13.17 -10.98
CA LYS A 348 -22.73 -13.27 -11.92
C LYS A 348 -22.02 -11.97 -12.21
N LEU A 349 -22.56 -10.82 -11.81
CA LEU A 349 -22.04 -9.50 -12.14
C LEU A 349 -21.71 -8.73 -10.88
N THR A 350 -20.46 -8.30 -10.77
CA THR A 350 -19.97 -7.46 -9.66
C THR A 350 -19.34 -6.19 -10.24
N GLY A 351 -19.74 -5.05 -9.71
CA GLY A 351 -19.10 -3.76 -9.97
C GLY A 351 -18.27 -3.32 -8.77
N SER A 352 -17.12 -2.72 -9.01
CA SER A 352 -16.31 -2.09 -7.98
C SER A 352 -15.87 -0.68 -8.36
N LEU A 353 -15.77 0.17 -7.36
CA LEU A 353 -15.30 1.56 -7.47
C LEU A 353 -14.25 1.77 -6.40
N LEU A 354 -13.12 2.37 -6.79
CA LEU A 354 -12.12 2.95 -5.90
C LEU A 354 -12.01 4.44 -6.20
N ALA A 355 -12.04 5.27 -5.17
CA ALA A 355 -11.66 6.66 -5.26
C ALA A 355 -10.67 6.98 -4.14
N GLN A 356 -9.58 7.64 -4.48
CA GLN A 356 -8.54 8.02 -3.53
C GLN A 356 -8.10 9.45 -3.84
N PHE A 357 -7.87 10.21 -2.79
CA PHE A 357 -7.29 11.55 -2.86
C PHE A 357 -6.23 11.68 -1.78
N GLN A 358 -5.06 12.19 -2.14
CA GLN A 358 -3.95 12.44 -1.22
C GLN A 358 -3.45 13.86 -1.41
N HIS A 359 -3.26 14.55 -0.29
CA HIS A 359 -2.57 15.82 -0.17
C HIS A 359 -1.28 15.58 0.59
N SER A 360 -0.14 15.90 -0.01
CA SER A 360 1.19 15.78 0.60
C SER A 360 1.88 17.13 0.63
N THR A 361 2.53 17.45 1.75
CA THR A 361 3.39 18.62 1.91
C THR A 361 4.80 18.14 2.19
N PHE A 362 5.74 18.49 1.34
CA PHE A 362 7.16 18.13 1.52
C PHE A 362 7.77 18.92 2.67
N LYS A 363 8.71 18.32 3.38
CA LYS A 363 9.38 18.89 4.54
C LYS A 363 10.90 18.82 4.39
N GLY A 364 11.54 19.96 4.65
CA GLY A 364 12.99 20.10 4.52
C GLY A 364 13.45 20.40 3.08
N GLY A 365 14.67 20.91 2.96
CA GLY A 365 15.28 21.26 1.68
C GLY A 365 14.63 22.45 0.99
N LEU A 366 14.84 22.56 -0.32
CA LEU A 366 14.23 23.61 -1.16
C LEU A 366 12.77 23.34 -1.50
N ASP A 367 12.29 22.13 -1.28
CA ASP A 367 10.89 21.76 -1.51
C ASP A 367 10.04 21.90 -0.24
N ASP A 368 10.62 22.44 0.84
CA ASP A 368 9.88 22.66 2.09
C ASP A 368 8.62 23.50 1.86
N GLY A 369 7.49 22.96 2.30
CA GLY A 369 6.18 23.59 2.13
C GLY A 369 5.53 23.44 0.75
N LYS A 370 6.22 22.91 -0.27
CA LYS A 370 5.62 22.59 -1.55
C LYS A 370 4.61 21.45 -1.42
N VAL A 371 3.60 21.50 -2.26
CA VAL A 371 2.43 20.61 -2.17
C VAL A 371 2.34 19.70 -3.39
N GLU A 372 1.86 18.50 -3.14
CA GLU A 372 1.45 17.57 -4.18
C GLU A 372 0.07 16.99 -3.88
N LEU A 373 -0.79 17.00 -4.87
CA LEU A 373 -2.12 16.44 -4.86
C LEU A 373 -2.19 15.23 -5.79
N LEU A 374 -2.57 14.09 -5.27
CA LEU A 374 -2.81 12.88 -6.06
C LEU A 374 -4.28 12.48 -5.97
N GLY A 375 -4.92 12.28 -7.11
CA GLY A 375 -6.27 11.72 -7.21
C GLY A 375 -6.27 10.47 -8.07
N THR A 376 -6.88 9.40 -7.58
CA THR A 376 -7.04 8.13 -8.29
C THR A 376 -8.51 7.72 -8.29
N LEU A 377 -9.03 7.33 -9.45
CA LEU A 377 -10.35 6.78 -9.63
C LEU A 377 -10.27 5.50 -10.43
N GLY A 378 -10.77 4.39 -9.89
CA GLY A 378 -10.85 3.10 -10.57
C GLY A 378 -12.29 2.60 -10.60
N VAL A 379 -12.77 2.20 -11.76
CA VAL A 379 -14.06 1.53 -11.95
C VAL A 379 -13.80 0.19 -12.62
N ASN A 380 -14.32 -0.88 -12.05
CA ASN A 380 -14.21 -2.22 -12.61
C ASN A 380 -15.56 -2.92 -12.61
N CYS A 381 -15.80 -3.73 -13.63
CA CYS A 381 -16.96 -4.60 -13.76
C CYS A 381 -16.47 -5.99 -14.10
N SER A 382 -16.84 -6.99 -13.29
CA SER A 382 -16.49 -8.41 -13.50
C SER A 382 -17.74 -9.25 -13.69
N TYR A 383 -17.78 -10.00 -14.79
CA TYR A 383 -18.87 -10.88 -15.16
C TYR A 383 -18.41 -12.34 -15.17
N GLN A 384 -19.03 -13.17 -14.33
CA GLN A 384 -18.79 -14.62 -14.28
C GLN A 384 -19.53 -15.32 -15.44
N VAL A 385 -18.81 -15.66 -16.49
CA VAL A 385 -19.37 -16.36 -17.67
C VAL A 385 -19.82 -17.76 -17.27
N ASN A 386 -18.89 -18.51 -16.63
CA ASN A 386 -19.14 -19.82 -16.06
C ASN A 386 -18.26 -20.05 -14.83
N THR A 387 -18.17 -21.25 -14.27
CA THR A 387 -17.38 -21.58 -13.09
C THR A 387 -15.87 -21.38 -13.26
N PHE A 388 -15.37 -21.39 -14.50
CA PHE A 388 -13.94 -21.33 -14.82
C PHE A 388 -13.54 -20.02 -15.50
N ILE A 389 -14.47 -19.29 -16.11
CA ILE A 389 -14.18 -18.12 -16.93
C ILE A 389 -14.94 -16.91 -16.41
N SER A 390 -14.22 -15.81 -16.22
CA SER A 390 -14.78 -14.49 -15.98
C SER A 390 -14.25 -13.47 -17.01
N ALA A 391 -15.06 -12.47 -17.30
CA ALA A 391 -14.68 -11.31 -18.10
C ALA A 391 -14.62 -10.08 -17.19
N ASP A 392 -13.61 -9.24 -17.35
CA ASP A 392 -13.49 -7.99 -16.63
C ASP A 392 -13.27 -6.83 -17.61
N ALA A 393 -13.85 -5.69 -17.27
CA ALA A 393 -13.66 -4.44 -17.99
C ALA A 393 -13.53 -3.32 -16.95
N GLY A 394 -12.69 -2.35 -17.23
CA GLY A 394 -12.52 -1.25 -16.29
C GLY A 394 -11.88 -0.02 -16.89
N TYR A 395 -11.88 1.01 -16.05
CA TYR A 395 -11.30 2.31 -16.33
C TYR A 395 -10.59 2.82 -15.08
N ASN A 396 -9.36 3.29 -15.25
CA ASN A 396 -8.58 3.93 -14.20
C ASN A 396 -8.20 5.35 -14.66
N TYR A 397 -8.34 6.29 -13.76
CA TYR A 397 -7.93 7.68 -13.94
C TYR A 397 -7.03 8.10 -12.79
N ASP A 398 -5.82 8.58 -13.13
CA ASP A 398 -4.87 9.14 -12.19
C ASP A 398 -4.57 10.59 -12.57
N ARG A 399 -4.51 11.45 -11.56
CA ARG A 399 -4.10 12.84 -11.69
C ARG A 399 -3.18 13.22 -10.56
N GLN A 400 -2.03 13.74 -10.92
CA GLN A 400 -1.10 14.39 -10.00
C GLN A 400 -0.97 15.85 -10.38
N ASP A 401 -1.16 16.73 -9.41
CA ASP A 401 -0.81 18.15 -9.50
C ASP A 401 0.31 18.41 -8.49
N SER A 402 1.45 18.93 -8.94
CA SER A 402 2.68 19.00 -8.15
C SER A 402 3.39 20.34 -8.34
N ASP A 403 3.71 21.02 -7.22
CA ASP A 403 4.48 22.26 -7.21
C ASP A 403 5.96 22.08 -7.60
N ILE A 404 6.42 20.82 -7.67
CA ILE A 404 7.79 20.48 -8.09
C ILE A 404 7.91 20.07 -9.56
N GLY A 405 6.85 20.34 -10.36
CA GLY A 405 6.90 20.22 -11.82
C GLY A 405 6.65 18.82 -12.38
N ARG A 406 6.20 17.84 -11.57
CA ARG A 406 5.88 16.47 -12.02
C ARG A 406 4.38 16.19 -12.13
N SER A 407 3.61 17.21 -12.57
CA SER A 407 2.18 17.07 -12.75
C SER A 407 1.85 16.25 -13.99
N TYR A 408 0.97 15.25 -13.85
CA TYR A 408 0.49 14.45 -14.96
C TYR A 408 -0.99 14.07 -14.80
N THR A 409 -1.54 13.48 -15.87
CA THR A 409 -2.81 12.75 -15.84
C THR A 409 -2.63 11.46 -16.63
N ARG A 410 -3.34 10.41 -16.25
CA ARG A 410 -3.30 9.12 -16.93
C ARG A 410 -4.70 8.54 -16.98
N ASN A 411 -5.06 7.97 -18.13
CA ASN A 411 -6.31 7.24 -18.33
C ASN A 411 -5.97 5.86 -18.87
N VAL A 412 -6.46 4.82 -18.21
CA VAL A 412 -6.30 3.44 -18.65
C VAL A 412 -7.67 2.80 -18.79
N ILE A 413 -7.98 2.30 -20.00
CA ILE A 413 -9.18 1.51 -20.26
C ILE A 413 -8.74 0.10 -20.58
N TYR A 414 -9.41 -0.89 -20.04
CA TYR A 414 -9.05 -2.29 -20.26
C TYR A 414 -10.26 -3.22 -20.36
N PHE A 415 -10.03 -4.32 -21.08
CA PHE A 415 -10.94 -5.46 -21.14
C PHE A 415 -10.14 -6.75 -21.13
N GLY A 416 -10.57 -7.74 -20.35
CA GLY A 416 -9.85 -9.00 -20.19
C GLY A 416 -10.74 -10.21 -19.94
N LEU A 417 -10.11 -11.37 -20.07
CA LEU A 417 -10.68 -12.66 -19.73
C LEU A 417 -9.74 -13.36 -18.74
N ARG A 418 -10.30 -13.90 -17.70
CA ARG A 418 -9.60 -14.72 -16.72
C ARG A 418 -10.16 -16.14 -16.76
N ALA A 419 -9.26 -17.10 -16.88
CA ALA A 419 -9.56 -18.52 -16.68
C ALA A 419 -8.98 -18.98 -15.33
N THR A 420 -9.74 -19.76 -14.58
CA THR A 420 -9.36 -20.29 -13.25
C THR A 420 -9.69 -21.75 -13.17
N TYR A 421 -8.73 -22.57 -12.70
CA TYR A 421 -8.88 -24.01 -12.54
C TYR A 421 -8.58 -24.49 -11.11
#